data_391792b0bbb1a965727f7d2123bdf0ae
#
_entry.id   391792b0bbb1a965727f7d2123bdf0ae
#
_cell.length_a   1.000
_cell.length_b   1.000
_cell.length_c   1.000
_cell.angle_alpha   90.00
_cell.angle_beta   90.00
_cell.angle_gamma   90.00
#
_symmetry.space_group_name_H-M   'P 1'
#
loop_
_entity.id
_entity.type
_entity.pdbx_description
1 polymer ?
#
loop_
_entity_poly.entity_id
_entity_poly.type
_entity_poly.pdbx_seq_one_letter_code
_entity_poly.pdbx_strand_id
1 'polypeptide(L)'
;LESVRKGVKKMNTGTMTPYDIALKYEKGELNGNDCDLIFKQLPKIDFGKIIPIVDNSGSMYDSEKSYLKARAIGHYVAKNSSYMNNHIITFSSRPKLLELGNDYDSDMRILNNFNDISNTNFGKVMNLLSRVTEDLPDYLLVLSDMQFNEGSSLSKREAMKILQQRNPNLRIIWWNFNTRRVTFPETDKYGNIFLGGYNPLLLKFLEVGFNGQELIDNIINEYKEKMKNIIK
;
A
#
# COMPACT_ATOMS: atom_id res chain seq x y z
N LEU A 1 20.74 10.60 13.54
CA LEU A 1 20.33 9.24 13.91
C LEU A 1 20.79 8.85 15.32
N GLU A 2 22.05 9.08 15.70
CA GLU A 2 22.58 8.68 17.01
C GLU A 2 21.80 9.31 18.19
N SER A 3 21.45 10.59 18.11
CA SER A 3 20.63 11.27 19.12
C SER A 3 19.17 10.76 19.16
N VAL A 4 18.65 10.26 18.06
CA VAL A 4 17.33 9.61 18.00
C VAL A 4 17.38 8.23 18.63
N ARG A 5 18.43 7.44 18.36
CA ARG A 5 18.67 6.14 19.00
C ARG A 5 18.75 6.24 20.52
N LYS A 6 19.31 7.33 21.04
CA LYS A 6 19.39 7.60 22.49
C LYS A 6 18.10 8.22 23.08
N GLY A 7 17.05 8.40 22.28
CA GLY A 7 15.79 9.02 22.72
C GLY A 7 15.89 10.52 23.09
N VAL A 8 17.04 11.15 22.78
CA VAL A 8 17.32 12.53 23.16
C VAL A 8 16.71 13.55 22.21
N LYS A 9 16.46 13.15 20.94
CA LYS A 9 15.92 14.05 19.91
C LYS A 9 14.97 13.30 18.99
N LYS A 10 13.78 13.86 18.76
CA LYS A 10 12.86 13.36 17.75
C LYS A 10 13.43 13.70 16.38
N MET A 11 13.55 12.71 15.50
CA MET A 11 13.99 12.95 14.14
C MET A 11 12.93 13.77 13.40
N ASN A 12 13.33 14.77 12.63
CA ASN A 12 12.38 15.49 11.79
C ASN A 12 12.03 14.61 10.57
N THR A 13 11.12 13.68 10.78
CA THR A 13 10.62 12.75 9.76
C THR A 13 9.43 13.32 8.99
N GLY A 14 9.04 14.56 9.27
CA GLY A 14 7.84 15.20 8.70
C GLY A 14 7.84 15.32 7.17
N THR A 15 8.94 14.92 6.51
CA THR A 15 9.09 14.89 5.05
C THR A 15 9.33 13.50 4.49
N MET A 16 9.62 12.48 5.33
CA MET A 16 9.91 11.13 4.84
C MET A 16 8.62 10.33 4.63
N THR A 17 8.57 9.64 3.51
CA THR A 17 7.49 8.72 3.15
C THR A 17 7.93 7.26 3.35
N PRO A 18 7.00 6.28 3.36
CA PRO A 18 7.37 4.86 3.36
C PRO A 18 8.34 4.49 2.23
N TYR A 19 8.17 5.10 1.04
CA TYR A 19 9.06 4.89 -0.10
C TYR A 19 10.47 5.46 0.12
N ASP A 20 10.58 6.64 0.74
CA ASP A 20 11.90 7.23 1.03
C ASP A 20 12.71 6.36 1.98
N ILE A 21 12.06 5.75 2.97
CA ILE A 21 12.69 4.79 3.89
C ILE A 21 13.19 3.57 3.12
N ALA A 22 12.31 2.96 2.30
CA ALA A 22 12.65 1.78 1.51
C ALA A 22 13.80 2.06 0.52
N LEU A 23 13.79 3.22 -0.13
CA LEU A 23 14.83 3.64 -1.07
C LEU A 23 16.19 3.83 -0.39
N LYS A 24 16.21 4.43 0.80
CA LYS A 24 17.44 4.62 1.59
C LYS A 24 17.97 3.30 2.15
N TYR A 25 17.09 2.41 2.55
CA TYR A 25 17.44 1.06 2.96
C TYR A 25 18.07 0.26 1.80
N GLU A 26 17.44 0.27 0.63
CA GLU A 26 17.94 -0.42 -0.57
C GLU A 26 19.34 0.09 -1.00
N LYS A 27 19.58 1.40 -0.84
CA LYS A 27 20.88 2.02 -1.11
C LYS A 27 21.94 1.78 -0.03
N GLY A 28 21.59 1.15 1.10
CA GLY A 28 22.47 0.98 2.24
C GLY A 28 22.74 2.28 3.04
N GLU A 29 21.96 3.35 2.79
CA GLU A 29 22.05 4.60 3.53
C GLU A 29 21.43 4.50 4.94
N LEU A 30 20.50 3.57 5.14
CA LEU A 30 19.87 3.22 6.42
C LEU A 30 20.00 1.71 6.65
N ASN A 31 20.23 1.30 7.88
CA ASN A 31 20.10 -0.09 8.30
C ASN A 31 18.70 -0.37 8.86
N GLY A 32 18.36 -1.65 9.11
CA GLY A 32 17.03 -2.04 9.57
C GLY A 32 16.62 -1.35 10.87
N ASN A 33 17.52 -1.24 11.86
CA ASN A 33 17.21 -0.56 13.12
C ASN A 33 16.90 0.93 12.91
N ASP A 34 17.59 1.61 11.99
CA ASP A 34 17.31 3.01 11.65
C ASP A 34 15.95 3.12 10.97
N CYS A 35 15.65 2.18 10.06
CA CYS A 35 14.36 2.12 9.39
C CYS A 35 13.22 1.89 10.39
N ASP A 36 13.36 0.98 11.35
CA ASP A 36 12.37 0.74 12.41
C ASP A 36 12.08 2.01 13.21
N LEU A 37 13.13 2.75 13.61
CA LEU A 37 12.97 3.99 14.36
C LEU A 37 12.22 5.06 13.56
N ILE A 38 12.53 5.19 12.26
CA ILE A 38 11.90 6.17 11.38
C ILE A 38 10.45 5.73 11.07
N PHE A 39 10.25 4.45 10.76
CA PHE A 39 8.94 3.90 10.43
C PHE A 39 7.93 4.06 11.59
N LYS A 40 8.37 3.87 12.83
CA LYS A 40 7.55 4.13 14.04
C LYS A 40 7.16 5.59 14.23
N GLN A 41 7.86 6.52 13.58
CA GLN A 41 7.55 7.96 13.63
C GLN A 41 6.66 8.43 12.47
N LEU A 42 6.42 7.57 11.46
CA LEU A 42 5.43 7.86 10.43
C LEU A 42 4.04 8.04 11.07
N PRO A 43 3.16 8.81 10.44
CA PRO A 43 1.77 8.90 10.89
C PRO A 43 1.16 7.51 11.06
N LYS A 44 0.49 7.26 12.17
CA LYS A 44 -0.30 6.05 12.35
C LYS A 44 -1.67 6.29 11.75
N ILE A 45 -1.89 5.74 10.57
CA ILE A 45 -3.14 5.84 9.83
C ILE A 45 -3.89 4.52 10.01
N ASP A 46 -5.10 4.58 10.53
CA ASP A 46 -5.98 3.40 10.51
C ASP A 46 -6.65 3.31 9.13
N PHE A 47 -6.20 2.35 8.34
CA PHE A 47 -6.77 2.11 7.00
C PHE A 47 -8.04 1.25 7.02
N GLY A 48 -8.54 0.88 8.19
CA GLY A 48 -9.69 0.01 8.33
C GLY A 48 -9.44 -1.41 7.80
N LYS A 49 -10.49 -2.07 7.33
CA LYS A 49 -10.42 -3.45 6.78
C LYS A 49 -9.89 -3.47 5.35
N ILE A 50 -8.60 -3.25 5.17
CA ILE A 50 -7.91 -3.25 3.87
C ILE A 50 -6.80 -4.31 3.85
N ILE A 51 -6.61 -4.99 2.71
CA ILE A 51 -5.46 -5.86 2.50
C ILE A 51 -4.68 -5.43 1.25
N PRO A 52 -3.37 -5.20 1.37
CA PRO A 52 -2.53 -4.88 0.22
C PRO A 52 -2.21 -6.13 -0.59
N ILE A 53 -2.32 -5.99 -1.92
CA ILE A 53 -1.94 -6.96 -2.93
C ILE A 53 -0.79 -6.36 -3.72
N VAL A 54 0.42 -6.89 -3.51
CA VAL A 54 1.65 -6.30 -4.04
C VAL A 54 2.12 -7.06 -5.27
N ASP A 55 2.24 -6.36 -6.38
CA ASP A 55 2.73 -6.89 -7.63
C ASP A 55 4.26 -7.03 -7.61
N ASN A 56 4.74 -8.24 -7.91
CA ASN A 56 6.15 -8.59 -8.03
C ASN A 56 6.51 -9.08 -9.44
N SER A 57 5.67 -8.81 -10.45
CA SER A 57 5.95 -9.16 -11.84
C SER A 57 7.20 -8.46 -12.38
N GLY A 58 7.77 -9.01 -13.47
CA GLY A 58 8.98 -8.45 -14.07
C GLY A 58 8.84 -7.02 -14.57
N SER A 59 7.67 -6.62 -15.03
CA SER A 59 7.37 -5.25 -15.49
C SER A 59 7.50 -4.18 -14.38
N MET A 60 7.31 -4.59 -13.11
CA MET A 60 7.48 -3.71 -11.95
C MET A 60 8.94 -3.26 -11.72
N TYR A 61 9.92 -3.95 -12.30
CA TYR A 61 11.35 -3.61 -12.17
C TYR A 61 11.79 -2.61 -13.24
N ASP A 62 11.07 -1.53 -13.34
CA ASP A 62 11.33 -0.39 -14.22
C ASP A 62 12.36 0.60 -13.63
N SER A 63 12.75 1.60 -14.44
CA SER A 63 13.65 2.68 -14.01
C SER A 63 13.09 3.54 -12.88
N GLU A 64 11.77 3.58 -12.73
CA GLU A 64 11.05 4.34 -11.71
C GLU A 64 10.91 3.57 -10.39
N LYS A 65 11.43 2.33 -10.33
CA LYS A 65 11.36 1.45 -9.16
C LYS A 65 9.94 1.21 -8.67
N SER A 66 9.03 0.92 -9.58
CA SER A 66 7.62 0.66 -9.27
C SER A 66 7.45 -0.46 -8.25
N TYR A 67 8.28 -1.51 -8.32
CA TYR A 67 8.32 -2.59 -7.32
C TYR A 67 8.57 -2.06 -5.89
N LEU A 68 9.51 -1.11 -5.74
CA LEU A 68 9.88 -0.58 -4.42
C LEU A 68 8.79 0.31 -3.85
N LYS A 69 8.12 1.11 -4.71
CA LYS A 69 6.95 1.91 -4.34
C LYS A 69 5.81 1.01 -3.84
N ALA A 70 5.50 -0.05 -4.60
CA ALA A 70 4.45 -1.01 -4.24
C ALA A 70 4.74 -1.73 -2.92
N ARG A 71 5.98 -2.21 -2.73
CA ARG A 71 6.40 -2.87 -1.48
C ARG A 71 6.36 -1.92 -0.30
N ALA A 72 6.86 -0.70 -0.43
CA ALA A 72 6.89 0.29 0.64
C ALA A 72 5.47 0.68 1.11
N ILE A 73 4.56 0.92 0.16
CA ILE A 73 3.16 1.23 0.46
C ILE A 73 2.44 0.01 1.03
N GLY A 74 2.61 -1.16 0.40
CA GLY A 74 2.01 -2.41 0.88
C GLY A 74 2.43 -2.73 2.31
N HIS A 75 3.73 -2.59 2.61
CA HIS A 75 4.27 -2.74 3.97
C HIS A 75 3.60 -1.77 4.96
N TYR A 76 3.56 -0.49 4.63
CA TYR A 76 2.97 0.54 5.48
C TYR A 76 1.48 0.30 5.75
N VAL A 77 0.72 -0.04 4.71
CA VAL A 77 -0.71 -0.35 4.84
C VAL A 77 -0.94 -1.62 5.66
N ALA A 78 -0.17 -2.68 5.43
CA ALA A 78 -0.27 -3.93 6.18
C ALA A 78 -0.03 -3.75 7.68
N LYS A 79 0.95 -2.90 8.06
CA LYS A 79 1.25 -2.59 9.46
C LYS A 79 0.18 -1.73 10.14
N ASN A 80 -0.69 -1.07 9.38
CA ASN A 80 -1.71 -0.14 9.88
C ASN A 80 -3.15 -0.55 9.47
N SER A 81 -3.34 -1.77 8.96
CA SER A 81 -4.66 -2.33 8.66
C SER A 81 -5.28 -2.99 9.87
N SER A 82 -6.59 -2.87 10.05
CA SER A 82 -7.36 -3.62 11.05
C SER A 82 -7.77 -5.02 10.56
N TYR A 83 -7.58 -5.32 9.27
CA TYR A 83 -7.87 -6.62 8.68
C TYR A 83 -6.58 -7.39 8.43
N MET A 84 -6.48 -8.61 9.00
CA MET A 84 -5.27 -9.44 8.89
C MET A 84 -4.00 -8.59 9.05
N ASN A 85 -3.92 -7.86 10.19
CA ASN A 85 -2.79 -6.98 10.47
C ASN A 85 -1.47 -7.69 10.16
N ASN A 86 -0.52 -6.98 9.59
CA ASN A 86 0.79 -7.52 9.27
C ASN A 86 0.82 -8.52 8.09
N HIS A 87 -0.24 -8.58 7.26
CA HIS A 87 -0.29 -9.47 6.12
C HIS A 87 -0.35 -8.74 4.79
N ILE A 88 0.27 -9.35 3.77
CA ILE A 88 0.29 -8.92 2.38
C ILE A 88 -0.07 -10.12 1.49
N ILE A 89 -0.79 -9.88 0.41
CA ILE A 89 -0.95 -10.87 -0.66
C ILE A 89 0.02 -10.52 -1.79
N THR A 90 0.76 -11.50 -2.28
CA THR A 90 1.58 -11.33 -3.48
C THR A 90 0.72 -11.46 -4.73
N PHE A 91 0.99 -10.61 -5.72
CA PHE A 91 0.28 -10.64 -6.99
C PHE A 91 1.15 -11.28 -8.06
N SER A 92 0.92 -12.56 -8.32
CA SER A 92 1.69 -13.39 -9.25
C SER A 92 0.82 -14.51 -9.84
N SER A 93 1.41 -15.41 -10.61
CA SER A 93 0.71 -16.62 -11.08
C SER A 93 0.40 -17.61 -9.96
N ARG A 94 1.08 -17.50 -8.83
CA ARG A 94 0.87 -18.29 -7.60
C ARG A 94 0.83 -17.35 -6.40
N PRO A 95 -0.28 -16.61 -6.21
CA PRO A 95 -0.39 -15.66 -5.12
C PRO A 95 -0.27 -16.37 -3.77
N LYS A 96 0.39 -15.71 -2.81
CA LYS A 96 0.52 -16.18 -1.44
C LYS A 96 0.11 -15.09 -0.47
N LEU A 97 -0.47 -15.50 0.64
CA LEU A 97 -0.62 -14.66 1.82
C LEU A 97 0.69 -14.75 2.61
N LEU A 98 1.34 -13.62 2.81
CA LEU A 98 2.59 -13.49 3.57
C LEU A 98 2.32 -12.75 4.86
N GLU A 99 2.76 -13.33 5.96
CA GLU A 99 2.86 -12.63 7.24
C GLU A 99 4.22 -11.93 7.31
N LEU A 100 4.22 -10.64 7.59
CA LEU A 100 5.42 -9.85 7.78
C LEU A 100 6.06 -10.14 9.14
N GLY A 101 7.34 -9.84 9.28
CA GLY A 101 8.09 -10.02 10.51
C GLY A 101 7.83 -8.96 11.57
N ASN A 102 8.73 -8.92 12.55
CA ASN A 102 8.62 -7.99 13.69
C ASN A 102 9.52 -6.75 13.55
N ASP A 103 10.40 -6.73 12.56
CA ASP A 103 11.36 -5.65 12.29
C ASP A 103 11.49 -5.42 10.78
N TYR A 104 12.06 -4.26 10.42
CA TYR A 104 12.17 -3.84 9.03
C TYR A 104 13.03 -4.78 8.18
N ASP A 105 14.11 -5.32 8.74
CA ASP A 105 15.00 -6.26 8.02
C ASP A 105 14.27 -7.56 7.67
N SER A 106 13.52 -8.12 8.63
CA SER A 106 12.72 -9.33 8.41
C SER A 106 11.60 -9.08 7.40
N ASP A 107 10.92 -7.95 7.47
CA ASP A 107 9.87 -7.55 6.53
C ASP A 107 10.42 -7.45 5.10
N MET A 108 11.52 -6.71 4.92
CA MET A 108 12.12 -6.56 3.58
C MET A 108 12.69 -7.87 3.05
N ARG A 109 13.20 -8.74 3.91
CA ARG A 109 13.65 -10.09 3.51
C ARG A 109 12.48 -10.93 3.01
N ILE A 110 11.34 -10.91 3.70
CA ILE A 110 10.12 -11.62 3.28
C ILE A 110 9.66 -11.09 1.91
N LEU A 111 9.58 -9.77 1.76
CA LEU A 111 9.14 -9.13 0.52
C LEU A 111 10.10 -9.35 -0.65
N ASN A 112 11.42 -9.40 -0.39
CA ASN A 112 12.45 -9.60 -1.41
C ASN A 112 12.59 -11.07 -1.83
N ASN A 113 12.36 -12.02 -0.92
CA ASN A 113 12.44 -13.45 -1.24
C ASN A 113 11.26 -13.93 -2.12
N PHE A 114 10.26 -13.10 -2.31
CA PHE A 114 9.11 -13.41 -3.13
C PHE A 114 9.24 -12.85 -4.55
N ASN A 115 10.21 -13.37 -5.31
CA ASN A 115 10.46 -13.02 -6.71
C ASN A 115 9.81 -14.05 -7.66
N ASP A 116 8.47 -14.12 -7.65
CA ASP A 116 7.75 -14.84 -8.71
C ASP A 116 7.52 -13.87 -9.88
N ILE A 117 8.50 -13.81 -10.82
CA ILE A 117 8.49 -12.96 -12.03
C ILE A 117 7.41 -13.41 -13.03
N SER A 118 6.52 -14.29 -12.63
CA SER A 118 5.47 -14.84 -13.48
C SER A 118 4.29 -13.87 -13.68
N ASN A 119 3.43 -14.23 -14.62
CA ASN A 119 2.25 -13.48 -15.00
C ASN A 119 1.28 -13.22 -13.82
N THR A 120 0.73 -12.02 -13.74
CA THR A 120 -0.25 -11.61 -12.74
C THR A 120 -1.64 -12.18 -13.06
N ASN A 121 -2.24 -12.92 -12.11
CA ASN A 121 -3.57 -13.52 -12.27
C ASN A 121 -4.48 -13.13 -11.09
N PHE A 122 -5.34 -12.14 -11.33
CA PHE A 122 -6.24 -11.61 -10.31
C PHE A 122 -7.29 -12.66 -9.85
N GLY A 123 -7.75 -13.55 -10.73
CA GLY A 123 -8.67 -14.62 -10.36
C GLY A 123 -8.10 -15.58 -9.31
N LYS A 124 -6.79 -15.84 -9.35
CA LYS A 124 -6.12 -16.67 -8.34
C LYS A 124 -5.99 -15.95 -6.99
N VAL A 125 -5.81 -14.63 -6.97
CA VAL A 125 -5.85 -13.84 -5.73
C VAL A 125 -7.22 -13.93 -5.07
N MET A 126 -8.29 -13.80 -5.88
CA MET A 126 -9.67 -13.96 -5.39
C MET A 126 -9.91 -15.35 -4.82
N ASN A 127 -9.45 -16.40 -5.50
CA ASN A 127 -9.54 -17.78 -5.02
C ASN A 127 -8.74 -17.99 -3.73
N LEU A 128 -7.59 -17.37 -3.59
CA LEU A 128 -6.83 -17.41 -2.34
C LEU A 128 -7.64 -16.79 -1.20
N LEU A 129 -8.15 -15.58 -1.38
CA LEU A 129 -8.98 -14.88 -0.38
C LEU A 129 -10.23 -15.69 0.01
N SER A 130 -10.90 -16.31 -0.94
CA SER A 130 -12.10 -17.12 -0.65
C SER A 130 -11.83 -18.35 0.21
N ARG A 131 -10.57 -18.83 0.26
CA ARG A 131 -10.15 -20.03 1.01
C ARG A 131 -9.51 -19.72 2.36
N VAL A 132 -8.86 -18.56 2.48
CA VAL A 132 -8.01 -18.25 3.66
C VAL A 132 -8.83 -17.67 4.80
N THR A 133 -9.97 -17.05 4.51
CA THR A 133 -10.74 -16.33 5.54
C THR A 133 -12.24 -16.42 5.32
N GLU A 134 -13.02 -16.55 6.42
CA GLU A 134 -14.46 -16.41 6.42
C GLU A 134 -14.90 -14.94 6.42
N ASP A 135 -14.15 -14.07 7.09
CA ASP A 135 -14.31 -12.61 7.03
C ASP A 135 -13.54 -12.05 5.83
N LEU A 136 -14.09 -11.09 5.13
CA LEU A 136 -13.48 -10.45 3.98
C LEU A 136 -13.17 -8.98 4.30
N PRO A 137 -12.10 -8.41 3.70
CA PRO A 137 -11.82 -6.99 3.85
C PRO A 137 -12.89 -6.16 3.14
N ASP A 138 -12.97 -4.88 3.46
CA ASP A 138 -13.79 -3.92 2.72
C ASP A 138 -13.06 -3.44 1.47
N TYR A 139 -11.72 -3.44 1.50
CA TYR A 139 -10.89 -3.00 0.38
C TYR A 139 -9.76 -3.95 0.06
N LEU A 140 -9.59 -4.22 -1.25
CA LEU A 140 -8.40 -4.85 -1.82
C LEU A 140 -7.55 -3.76 -2.45
N LEU A 141 -6.38 -3.46 -1.89
CA LEU A 141 -5.45 -2.46 -2.42
C LEU A 141 -4.46 -3.14 -3.37
N VAL A 142 -4.70 -3.03 -4.66
CA VAL A 142 -3.82 -3.60 -5.71
C VAL A 142 -2.77 -2.58 -6.10
N LEU A 143 -1.51 -2.88 -5.78
CA LEU A 143 -0.33 -2.06 -6.01
C LEU A 143 0.45 -2.66 -7.18
N SER A 144 0.30 -2.10 -8.39
CA SER A 144 0.78 -2.69 -9.64
C SER A 144 1.11 -1.63 -10.69
N ASP A 145 1.80 -2.02 -11.77
CA ASP A 145 1.93 -1.22 -12.99
C ASP A 145 0.78 -1.42 -13.99
N MET A 146 -0.24 -2.19 -13.58
CA MET A 146 -1.45 -2.53 -14.35
C MET A 146 -1.20 -3.32 -15.65
N GLN A 147 0.00 -3.88 -15.83
CA GLN A 147 0.29 -4.77 -16.94
C GLN A 147 -0.20 -6.20 -16.61
N PHE A 148 -1.50 -6.39 -16.66
CA PHE A 148 -2.09 -7.71 -16.40
C PHE A 148 -2.13 -8.52 -17.67
N ASN A 149 -1.62 -9.75 -17.62
CA ASN A 149 -1.93 -10.72 -18.65
C ASN A 149 -3.42 -11.07 -18.56
N GLU A 150 -4.10 -10.99 -19.69
CA GLU A 150 -5.53 -11.28 -19.84
C GLU A 150 -5.84 -12.76 -19.51
N GLY A 151 -5.81 -13.12 -18.24
CA GLY A 151 -6.59 -14.24 -17.75
C GLY A 151 -8.06 -13.85 -17.89
N SER A 152 -8.86 -14.69 -18.51
CA SER A 152 -10.22 -14.42 -18.97
C SER A 152 -10.98 -13.41 -18.10
N SER A 153 -11.46 -12.32 -18.70
CA SER A 153 -12.26 -11.28 -18.04
C SER A 153 -13.51 -11.85 -17.33
N LEU A 154 -13.95 -13.03 -17.75
CA LEU A 154 -15.04 -13.78 -17.12
C LEU A 154 -14.67 -14.25 -15.71
N SER A 155 -13.48 -14.82 -15.54
CA SER A 155 -13.04 -15.33 -14.22
C SER A 155 -12.87 -14.23 -13.17
N LYS A 156 -12.49 -13.00 -13.59
CA LYS A 156 -12.41 -11.85 -12.70
C LYS A 156 -13.79 -11.41 -12.20
N ARG A 157 -14.78 -11.36 -13.10
CA ARG A 157 -16.16 -10.96 -12.76
C ARG A 157 -16.85 -11.98 -11.86
N GLU A 158 -16.68 -13.25 -12.14
CA GLU A 158 -17.26 -14.33 -11.34
C GLU A 158 -16.64 -14.37 -9.94
N ALA A 159 -15.31 -14.29 -9.84
CA ALA A 159 -14.62 -14.25 -8.57
C ALA A 159 -15.05 -13.04 -7.73
N MET A 160 -15.15 -11.84 -8.33
CA MET A 160 -15.65 -10.66 -7.63
C MET A 160 -17.10 -10.82 -7.16
N LYS A 161 -17.97 -11.37 -7.99
CA LYS A 161 -19.37 -11.64 -7.57
C LYS A 161 -19.44 -12.55 -6.35
N ILE A 162 -18.66 -13.63 -6.33
CA ILE A 162 -18.61 -14.56 -5.19
C ILE A 162 -18.16 -13.84 -3.92
N LEU A 163 -17.11 -13.02 -3.99
CA LEU A 163 -16.62 -12.28 -2.84
C LEU A 163 -17.62 -11.20 -2.39
N GLN A 164 -18.25 -10.49 -3.32
CA GLN A 164 -19.25 -9.47 -3.01
C GLN A 164 -20.57 -10.06 -2.47
N GLN A 165 -20.89 -11.32 -2.75
CA GLN A 165 -22.00 -12.02 -2.08
C GLN A 165 -21.71 -12.23 -0.59
N ARG A 166 -20.42 -12.38 -0.20
CA ARG A 166 -20.00 -12.55 1.20
C ARG A 166 -19.76 -11.21 1.90
N ASN A 167 -19.23 -10.22 1.19
CA ASN A 167 -19.07 -8.83 1.65
C ASN A 167 -19.54 -7.85 0.55
N PRO A 168 -20.80 -7.35 0.61
CA PRO A 168 -21.31 -6.40 -0.39
C PRO A 168 -20.54 -5.07 -0.44
N ASN A 169 -19.82 -4.74 0.63
CA ASN A 169 -19.01 -3.52 0.71
C ASN A 169 -17.63 -3.68 0.06
N LEU A 170 -17.22 -4.90 -0.29
CA LEU A 170 -15.92 -5.16 -0.89
C LEU A 170 -15.73 -4.34 -2.17
N ARG A 171 -14.66 -3.55 -2.20
CA ARG A 171 -14.22 -2.72 -3.34
C ARG A 171 -12.75 -2.96 -3.63
N ILE A 172 -12.32 -2.63 -4.83
CA ILE A 172 -10.93 -2.71 -5.24
C ILE A 172 -10.40 -1.29 -5.41
N ILE A 173 -9.20 -1.07 -4.87
CA ILE A 173 -8.41 0.12 -5.11
C ILE A 173 -7.26 -0.28 -6.03
N TRP A 174 -7.29 0.21 -7.25
CA TRP A 174 -6.25 0.01 -8.23
C TRP A 174 -5.27 1.16 -8.18
N TRP A 175 -4.05 0.93 -7.68
CA TRP A 175 -3.01 1.96 -7.66
C TRP A 175 -1.95 1.65 -8.70
N ASN A 176 -1.96 2.42 -9.79
CA ASN A 176 -1.07 2.26 -10.93
C ASN A 176 0.22 3.06 -10.74
N PHE A 177 1.37 2.40 -10.65
CA PHE A 177 2.68 3.03 -10.55
C PHE A 177 3.35 3.29 -11.91
N ASN A 178 2.86 2.70 -13.00
CA ASN A 178 3.38 2.91 -14.36
C ASN A 178 2.77 4.16 -15.01
N THR A 179 2.68 5.25 -14.26
CA THR A 179 2.27 6.53 -14.80
C THR A 179 3.14 7.63 -14.22
N ARG A 180 3.67 8.47 -15.10
CA ARG A 180 4.46 9.65 -14.71
C ARG A 180 3.60 10.80 -14.20
N ARG A 181 2.28 10.70 -14.35
CA ARG A 181 1.34 11.73 -13.91
C ARG A 181 0.50 11.17 -12.77
N VAL A 182 0.48 11.89 -11.66
CA VAL A 182 -0.50 11.64 -10.61
C VAL A 182 -1.87 11.99 -11.16
N THR A 183 -2.80 11.04 -11.14
CA THR A 183 -4.19 11.29 -11.52
C THR A 183 -5.03 11.48 -10.26
N PHE A 184 -6.06 12.30 -10.38
CA PHE A 184 -7.08 12.36 -9.33
C PHE A 184 -7.75 10.99 -9.19
N PRO A 185 -8.15 10.61 -7.97
CA PRO A 185 -8.89 9.38 -7.75
C PRO A 185 -10.18 9.38 -8.58
N GLU A 186 -10.37 8.31 -9.33
CA GLU A 186 -11.57 8.07 -10.12
C GLU A 186 -12.30 6.85 -9.57
N THR A 187 -13.63 6.88 -9.62
CA THR A 187 -14.47 5.77 -9.14
C THR A 187 -15.33 5.25 -10.28
N ASP A 188 -15.32 3.93 -10.48
CA ASP A 188 -16.24 3.31 -11.44
C ASP A 188 -17.66 3.16 -10.88
N LYS A 189 -18.59 2.73 -11.74
CA LYS A 189 -19.99 2.52 -11.36
C LYS A 189 -20.22 1.41 -10.31
N TYR A 190 -19.19 0.64 -9.99
CA TYR A 190 -19.21 -0.42 -8.97
C TYR A 190 -18.55 0.00 -7.66
N GLY A 191 -18.06 1.24 -7.59
CA GLY A 191 -17.36 1.79 -6.43
C GLY A 191 -15.90 1.38 -6.32
N ASN A 192 -15.29 0.77 -7.37
CA ASN A 192 -13.86 0.56 -7.40
C ASN A 192 -13.13 1.87 -7.68
N ILE A 193 -11.95 2.04 -7.09
CA ILE A 193 -11.20 3.28 -7.10
C ILE A 193 -9.93 3.09 -7.91
N PHE A 194 -9.57 4.10 -8.71
CA PHE A 194 -8.36 4.12 -9.53
C PHE A 194 -7.47 5.27 -9.10
N LEU A 195 -6.23 4.95 -8.74
CA LEU A 195 -5.18 5.88 -8.36
C LEU A 195 -4.03 5.77 -9.35
N GLY A 196 -3.42 6.89 -9.73
CA GLY A 196 -2.28 6.90 -10.66
C GLY A 196 -1.10 7.69 -10.14
N GLY A 197 0.10 7.18 -10.39
CA GLY A 197 1.37 7.76 -9.96
C GLY A 197 1.65 7.60 -8.47
N TYR A 198 2.86 8.01 -8.07
CA TYR A 198 3.24 8.02 -6.66
C TYR A 198 3.14 9.43 -6.09
N ASN A 199 2.26 9.61 -5.11
CA ASN A 199 2.16 10.83 -4.32
C ASN A 199 1.76 10.48 -2.88
N PRO A 200 2.50 10.96 -1.86
CA PRO A 200 2.16 10.72 -0.45
C PRO A 200 0.74 11.17 -0.05
N LEU A 201 0.17 12.18 -0.74
CA LEU A 201 -1.21 12.61 -0.50
C LEU A 201 -2.25 11.52 -0.78
N LEU A 202 -1.93 10.56 -1.68
CA LEU A 202 -2.82 9.44 -1.94
C LEU A 202 -2.95 8.49 -0.73
N LEU A 203 -1.93 8.42 0.16
CA LEU A 203 -2.06 7.70 1.43
C LEU A 203 -3.07 8.37 2.36
N LYS A 204 -3.10 9.71 2.41
CA LYS A 204 -4.13 10.45 3.15
C LYS A 204 -5.53 10.27 2.56
N PHE A 205 -5.64 10.08 1.25
CA PHE A 205 -6.90 9.77 0.60
C PHE A 205 -7.44 8.40 1.05
N LEU A 206 -6.57 7.42 1.27
CA LEU A 206 -6.96 6.13 1.84
C LEU A 206 -7.45 6.27 3.29
N GLU A 207 -6.85 7.17 4.08
CA GLU A 207 -7.20 7.43 5.49
C GLU A 207 -8.63 7.98 5.64
N VAL A 208 -9.05 8.89 4.77
CA VAL A 208 -10.38 9.54 4.83
C VAL A 208 -11.48 8.72 4.13
N GLY A 209 -11.30 7.42 4.01
CA GLY A 209 -12.33 6.53 3.45
C GLY A 209 -12.72 6.89 2.01
N PHE A 210 -11.77 7.42 1.22
CA PHE A 210 -11.94 7.79 -0.19
C PHE A 210 -12.88 8.99 -0.45
N ASN A 211 -13.12 9.80 0.57
CA ASN A 211 -13.89 11.03 0.42
C ASN A 211 -12.96 12.18 -0.02
N GLY A 212 -13.01 12.55 -1.30
CA GLY A 212 -12.17 13.62 -1.85
C GLY A 212 -12.43 14.99 -1.21
N GLN A 213 -13.68 15.30 -0.82
CA GLN A 213 -14.01 16.54 -0.13
C GLN A 213 -13.38 16.57 1.28
N GLU A 214 -13.49 15.48 2.00
CA GLU A 214 -12.90 15.36 3.34
C GLU A 214 -11.36 15.44 3.28
N LEU A 215 -10.73 14.88 2.26
CA LEU A 215 -9.29 15.05 2.02
C LEU A 215 -8.92 16.52 1.84
N ILE A 216 -9.67 17.26 1.01
CA ILE A 216 -9.44 18.69 0.77
C ILE A 216 -9.62 19.47 2.06
N ASP A 217 -10.68 19.23 2.81
CA ASP A 217 -10.96 19.89 4.07
C ASP A 217 -9.86 19.64 5.11
N ASN A 218 -9.37 18.41 5.22
CA ASN A 218 -8.27 18.03 6.10
C ASN A 218 -6.97 18.76 5.70
N ILE A 219 -6.63 18.79 4.41
CA ILE A 219 -5.46 19.53 3.91
C ILE A 219 -5.58 21.04 4.24
N ILE A 220 -6.72 21.63 3.98
CA ILE A 220 -6.96 23.07 4.29
C ILE A 220 -6.80 23.32 5.78
N ASN A 221 -7.34 22.46 6.63
CA ASN A 221 -7.25 22.62 8.08
C ASN A 221 -5.81 22.46 8.58
N GLU A 222 -5.04 21.51 8.08
CA GLU A 222 -3.60 21.40 8.38
C GLU A 222 -2.83 22.67 8.02
N TYR A 223 -3.09 23.27 6.86
CA TYR A 223 -2.47 24.54 6.46
C TYR A 223 -2.86 25.70 7.38
N LYS A 224 -4.14 25.80 7.74
CA LYS A 224 -4.62 26.84 8.67
C LYS A 224 -3.93 26.74 10.03
N GLU A 225 -3.76 25.53 10.58
CA GLU A 225 -3.07 25.33 11.85
C GLU A 225 -1.57 25.67 11.76
N LYS A 226 -0.90 25.28 10.67
CA LYS A 226 0.49 25.67 10.44
C LYS A 226 0.66 27.19 10.36
N MET A 227 -0.24 27.89 9.67
CA MET A 227 -0.22 29.35 9.58
C MET A 227 -0.43 30.02 10.93
N LYS A 228 -1.34 29.55 11.77
CA LYS A 228 -1.52 30.08 13.14
C LYS A 228 -0.25 29.96 14.00
N ASN A 229 0.54 28.92 13.79
CA ASN A 229 1.79 28.68 14.51
C ASN A 229 2.97 29.55 14.02
N ILE A 230 2.89 30.09 12.80
CA ILE A 230 3.90 30.98 12.22
C ILE A 230 3.65 32.45 12.62
N ILE A 231 2.38 32.79 12.87
CA ILE A 231 1.94 34.18 13.21
C ILE A 231 2.08 34.48 14.73
N LYS A 232 2.36 33.45 15.54
CA LYS A 232 2.72 33.62 16.97
C LYS A 232 4.23 33.78 17.12
#